data_d162cd01128b9b6e651335b78256a247
#
_entry.id   d162cd01128b9b6e651335b78256a247
#
_cell.length_a   1.000
_cell.length_b   1.000
_cell.length_c   1.000
_cell.angle_alpha   90.00
_cell.angle_beta   90.00
_cell.angle_gamma   90.00
#
_symmetry.space_group_name_H-M   'P 1'
#
loop_
_entity.id
_entity.type
_entity.pdbx_description
1 polymer ?
#
loop_
_entity_poly.entity_id
_entity_poly.type
_entity_poly.pdbx_seq_one_letter_code
_entity_poly.pdbx_strand_id
1 'polypeptide(L)'
;MLLIAAGVVGWLDGTTRAGSEALRRDQVAAEVVGRRVGELQEQARAAERKHAEALAEVSRDYQEKISERDRQRTADRAALLSGALRLRDPGPAPAGRSVAASAGAGSCGCDGPPSRELSGAAAGFLLDLAADADAVADQLAACQRVVTEDRAAGGVP
;
A
#
# COMPACT_ATOMS: atom_id res chain seq x y z
N MET A 1 23.75 -50.39 65.97
CA MET A 1 23.51 -48.95 65.79
C MET A 1 24.28 -48.33 64.61
N LEU A 2 25.43 -48.79 64.20
CA LEU A 2 26.24 -48.26 63.11
C LEU A 2 25.57 -48.39 61.69
N LEU A 3 24.84 -49.47 61.44
CA LEU A 3 24.19 -49.70 60.11
C LEU A 3 23.01 -48.80 59.86
N ILE A 4 22.30 -48.34 60.86
CA ILE A 4 21.13 -47.41 60.69
C ILE A 4 21.63 -46.01 60.36
N ALA A 5 22.74 -45.59 60.93
CA ALA A 5 23.30 -44.26 60.61
C ALA A 5 23.82 -44.15 59.18
N ALA A 6 24.42 -45.21 58.62
CA ALA A 6 24.85 -45.22 57.20
C ALA A 6 23.71 -45.17 56.22
N GLY A 7 22.57 -45.78 56.50
CA GLY A 7 21.37 -45.74 55.65
C GLY A 7 20.71 -44.36 55.58
N VAL A 8 20.67 -43.66 56.73
CA VAL A 8 20.06 -42.30 56.77
C VAL A 8 20.95 -41.28 56.05
N VAL A 9 22.28 -41.37 56.20
CA VAL A 9 23.20 -40.47 55.46
C VAL A 9 23.15 -40.71 53.95
N GLY A 10 23.07 -41.94 53.47
CA GLY A 10 22.94 -42.26 52.06
C GLY A 10 21.62 -41.80 51.47
N TRP A 11 20.51 -41.86 52.21
CA TRP A 11 19.20 -41.38 51.78
C TRP A 11 19.14 -39.85 51.68
N LEU A 12 19.72 -39.13 52.66
CA LEU A 12 19.82 -37.67 52.63
C LEU A 12 20.73 -37.16 51.50
N ASP A 13 21.85 -37.83 51.22
CA ASP A 13 22.74 -37.47 50.11
C ASP A 13 22.08 -37.73 48.75
N GLY A 14 21.32 -38.79 48.59
CA GLY A 14 20.57 -39.10 47.41
C GLY A 14 19.46 -38.07 47.12
N THR A 15 18.73 -37.60 48.13
CA THR A 15 17.67 -36.58 47.97
C THR A 15 18.24 -35.19 47.62
N THR A 16 19.39 -34.83 48.18
CA THR A 16 20.06 -33.55 47.87
C THR A 16 20.64 -33.54 46.45
N ARG A 17 21.20 -34.63 45.98
CA ARG A 17 21.69 -34.76 44.58
C ARG A 17 20.53 -34.71 43.57
N ALA A 18 19.44 -35.44 43.80
CA ALA A 18 18.27 -35.39 42.93
C ALA A 18 17.67 -33.98 42.87
N GLY A 19 17.59 -33.28 44.00
CA GLY A 19 17.13 -31.89 44.04
C GLY A 19 18.04 -30.92 43.27
N SER A 20 19.35 -31.09 43.40
CA SER A 20 20.31 -30.22 42.66
C SER A 20 20.31 -30.45 41.15
N GLU A 21 20.08 -31.68 40.70
CA GLU A 21 19.95 -32.01 39.29
C GLU A 21 18.65 -31.45 38.69
N ALA A 22 17.55 -31.51 39.44
CA ALA A 22 16.27 -30.90 39.01
C ALA A 22 16.42 -29.38 38.83
N LEU A 23 17.02 -28.70 39.82
CA LEU A 23 17.29 -27.25 39.74
C LEU A 23 18.17 -26.86 38.52
N ARG A 24 19.20 -27.65 38.24
CA ARG A 24 20.06 -27.42 37.05
C ARG A 24 19.31 -27.60 35.75
N ARG A 25 18.42 -28.60 35.65
CA ARG A 25 17.56 -28.81 34.46
C ARG A 25 16.63 -27.65 34.27
N ASP A 26 16.02 -27.16 35.35
CA ASP A 26 15.11 -26.02 35.30
C ASP A 26 15.85 -24.73 34.90
N GLN A 27 17.05 -24.52 35.38
CA GLN A 27 17.91 -23.38 34.99
C GLN A 27 18.25 -23.43 33.48
N VAL A 28 18.70 -24.59 32.99
CA VAL A 28 19.02 -24.77 31.56
C VAL A 28 17.78 -24.59 30.70
N ALA A 29 16.64 -25.12 31.13
CA ALA A 29 15.37 -24.91 30.42
C ALA A 29 14.97 -23.43 30.38
N ALA A 30 15.09 -22.72 31.48
CA ALA A 30 14.83 -21.29 31.58
C ALA A 30 15.75 -20.47 30.67
N GLU A 31 17.04 -20.80 30.61
CA GLU A 31 17.99 -20.13 29.70
C GLU A 31 17.68 -20.39 28.24
N VAL A 32 17.29 -21.62 27.87
CA VAL A 32 16.89 -21.95 26.47
C VAL A 32 15.62 -21.19 26.08
N VAL A 33 14.62 -21.17 26.96
CA VAL A 33 13.39 -20.40 26.74
C VAL A 33 13.69 -18.91 26.65
N GLY A 34 14.51 -18.38 27.54
CA GLY A 34 14.91 -16.97 27.54
C GLY A 34 15.60 -16.55 26.23
N ARG A 35 16.54 -17.37 25.74
CA ARG A 35 17.21 -17.15 24.45
C ARG A 35 16.19 -17.15 23.31
N ARG A 36 15.29 -18.14 23.28
CA ARG A 36 14.28 -18.25 22.23
C ARG A 36 13.31 -17.08 22.22
N VAL A 37 12.89 -16.62 23.40
CA VAL A 37 12.04 -15.42 23.52
C VAL A 37 12.80 -14.19 23.02
N GLY A 38 14.08 -14.03 23.36
CA GLY A 38 14.92 -12.95 22.87
C GLY A 38 15.01 -12.93 21.33
N GLU A 39 15.30 -14.09 20.71
CA GLU A 39 15.36 -14.24 19.25
C GLU A 39 14.02 -13.88 18.58
N LEU A 40 12.90 -14.35 19.13
CA LEU A 40 11.57 -14.04 18.61
C LEU A 40 11.23 -12.54 18.73
N GLN A 41 11.63 -11.91 19.84
CA GLN A 41 11.45 -10.47 20.02
C GLN A 41 12.28 -9.66 19.01
N GLU A 42 13.51 -10.05 18.74
CA GLU A 42 14.34 -9.38 17.73
C GLU A 42 13.76 -9.56 16.32
N GLN A 43 13.27 -10.76 15.99
CA GLN A 43 12.59 -11.01 14.72
C GLN A 43 11.31 -10.15 14.58
N ALA A 44 10.50 -10.07 15.64
CA ALA A 44 9.32 -9.22 15.66
C ALA A 44 9.67 -7.74 15.43
N ARG A 45 10.66 -7.22 16.18
CA ARG A 45 11.13 -5.82 15.99
C ARG A 45 11.71 -5.57 14.59
N ALA A 46 12.38 -6.56 14.00
CA ALA A 46 12.89 -6.44 12.64
C ALA A 46 11.76 -6.42 11.61
N ALA A 47 10.71 -7.24 11.80
CA ALA A 47 9.51 -7.23 10.97
C ALA A 47 8.74 -5.91 11.09
N GLU A 48 8.55 -5.40 12.31
CA GLU A 48 7.92 -4.10 12.56
C GLU A 48 8.66 -2.95 11.88
N ARG A 49 10.00 -2.94 11.94
CA ARG A 49 10.79 -1.90 11.24
C ARG A 49 10.61 -1.97 9.73
N LYS A 50 10.69 -3.16 9.13
CA LYS A 50 10.46 -3.32 7.68
C LYS A 50 9.06 -2.86 7.27
N HIS A 51 8.07 -3.22 8.07
CA HIS A 51 6.69 -2.80 7.82
C HIS A 51 6.53 -1.27 7.92
N ALA A 52 7.12 -0.65 8.94
CA ALA A 52 7.11 0.81 9.09
C ALA A 52 7.83 1.52 7.92
N GLU A 53 8.94 0.96 7.42
CA GLU A 53 9.66 1.47 6.25
C GLU A 53 8.80 1.39 4.98
N ALA A 54 8.12 0.25 4.76
CA ALA A 54 7.21 0.07 3.62
C ALA A 54 6.03 1.06 3.66
N LEU A 55 5.42 1.26 4.82
CA LEU A 55 4.35 2.26 4.99
C LEU A 55 4.85 3.69 4.79
N ALA A 56 6.06 4.00 5.24
CA ALA A 56 6.67 5.31 5.02
C ALA A 56 6.95 5.56 3.52
N GLU A 57 7.31 4.52 2.76
CA GLU A 57 7.47 4.61 1.31
C GLU A 57 6.13 4.87 0.62
N VAL A 58 5.08 4.11 0.94
CA VAL A 58 3.72 4.35 0.42
C VAL A 58 3.27 5.79 0.69
N SER A 59 3.52 6.29 1.90
CA SER A 59 3.17 7.66 2.28
C SER A 59 3.94 8.71 1.46
N ARG A 60 5.23 8.51 1.23
CA ARG A 60 6.05 9.42 0.40
C ARG A 60 5.57 9.44 -1.05
N ASP A 61 5.36 8.27 -1.65
CA ASP A 61 4.85 8.15 -3.01
C ASP A 61 3.50 8.85 -3.19
N TYR A 62 2.62 8.70 -2.20
CA TYR A 62 1.32 9.36 -2.21
C TYR A 62 1.45 10.88 -2.12
N GLN A 63 2.34 11.40 -1.24
CA GLN A 63 2.59 12.84 -1.13
C GLN A 63 3.22 13.42 -2.41
N GLU A 64 4.10 12.68 -3.05
CA GLU A 64 4.70 13.08 -4.33
C GLU A 64 3.63 13.20 -5.43
N LYS A 65 2.75 12.20 -5.54
CA LYS A 65 1.62 12.23 -6.49
C LYS A 65 0.68 13.41 -6.24
N ILE A 66 0.35 13.70 -4.98
CA ILE A 66 -0.46 14.87 -4.64
C ILE A 66 0.23 16.15 -5.13
N SER A 67 1.52 16.32 -4.84
CA SER A 67 2.25 17.53 -5.21
C SER A 67 2.36 17.70 -6.72
N GLU A 68 2.56 16.62 -7.46
CA GLU A 68 2.62 16.64 -8.92
C GLU A 68 1.26 16.99 -9.54
N ARG A 69 0.19 16.40 -9.03
CA ARG A 69 -1.17 16.70 -9.47
C ARG A 69 -1.53 18.17 -9.22
N ASP A 70 -1.18 18.73 -8.07
CA ASP A 70 -1.43 20.13 -7.77
C ASP A 70 -0.68 21.07 -8.71
N ARG A 71 0.56 20.73 -9.09
CA ARG A 71 1.31 21.46 -10.12
C ARG A 71 0.61 21.37 -11.47
N GLN A 72 0.19 20.16 -11.88
CA GLN A 72 -0.50 19.95 -13.14
C GLN A 72 -1.83 20.72 -13.18
N ARG A 73 -2.64 20.66 -12.13
CA ARG A 73 -3.89 21.41 -12.01
C ARG A 73 -3.67 22.92 -12.13
N THR A 74 -2.59 23.43 -11.52
CA THR A 74 -2.24 24.85 -11.63
C THR A 74 -1.84 25.22 -13.04
N ALA A 75 -1.05 24.38 -13.71
CA ALA A 75 -0.61 24.59 -15.10
C ALA A 75 -1.80 24.54 -16.07
N ASP A 76 -2.71 23.57 -15.92
CA ASP A 76 -3.88 23.40 -16.77
C ASP A 76 -4.85 24.59 -16.63
N ARG A 77 -5.05 25.08 -15.41
CA ARG A 77 -5.84 26.30 -15.18
C ARG A 77 -5.20 27.53 -15.82
N ALA A 78 -3.88 27.69 -15.70
CA ALA A 78 -3.18 28.79 -16.36
C ALA A 78 -3.27 28.69 -17.89
N ALA A 79 -3.13 27.48 -18.46
CA ALA A 79 -3.28 27.22 -19.89
C ALA A 79 -4.72 27.50 -20.39
N LEU A 80 -5.74 27.16 -19.59
CA LEU A 80 -7.13 27.46 -19.89
C LEU A 80 -7.39 28.97 -19.89
N LEU A 81 -6.88 29.69 -18.89
CA LEU A 81 -7.06 31.15 -18.78
C LEU A 81 -6.33 31.91 -19.89
N SER A 82 -5.16 31.42 -20.32
CA SER A 82 -4.43 32.01 -21.45
C SER A 82 -5.00 31.63 -22.82
N GLY A 83 -5.97 30.72 -22.91
CA GLY A 83 -6.53 30.19 -24.15
C GLY A 83 -5.60 29.21 -24.88
N ALA A 84 -4.48 28.82 -24.26
CA ALA A 84 -3.58 27.78 -24.79
C ALA A 84 -4.21 26.39 -24.73
N LEU A 85 -5.04 26.13 -23.70
CA LEU A 85 -5.86 24.93 -23.59
C LEU A 85 -7.31 25.25 -23.90
N ARG A 86 -7.90 24.48 -24.82
CA ARG A 86 -9.32 24.60 -25.18
C ARG A 86 -9.96 23.24 -25.19
N LEU A 87 -11.02 23.07 -24.41
CA LEU A 87 -11.81 21.85 -24.41
C LEU A 87 -12.94 21.98 -25.43
N ARG A 88 -13.12 20.91 -26.19
CA ARG A 88 -14.19 20.83 -27.20
C ARG A 88 -15.12 19.68 -26.88
N ASP A 89 -16.41 19.92 -26.99
CA ASP A 89 -17.40 18.85 -26.96
C ASP A 89 -17.29 18.07 -28.29
N PRO A 90 -16.98 16.76 -28.26
CA PRO A 90 -16.93 15.96 -29.49
C PRO A 90 -18.27 15.83 -30.21
N GLY A 91 -19.34 16.31 -29.59
CA GLY A 91 -20.71 16.12 -30.06
C GLY A 91 -21.17 14.66 -29.93
N PRO A 92 -22.43 14.36 -30.19
CA PRO A 92 -22.89 12.99 -30.25
C PRO A 92 -22.14 12.25 -31.37
N ALA A 93 -21.51 11.11 -31.02
CA ALA A 93 -20.86 10.24 -31.99
C ALA A 93 -21.85 9.99 -33.14
N PRO A 94 -21.44 10.15 -34.42
CA PRO A 94 -22.36 9.91 -35.54
C PRO A 94 -22.89 8.49 -35.41
N ALA A 95 -24.17 8.35 -35.07
CA ALA A 95 -24.85 7.08 -35.05
C ALA A 95 -24.62 6.42 -36.39
N GLY A 96 -23.87 5.29 -36.39
CA GLY A 96 -23.33 4.56 -37.50
C GLY A 96 -24.01 4.81 -38.85
N ARG A 97 -23.50 5.76 -39.61
CA ARG A 97 -23.86 5.87 -41.01
C ARG A 97 -23.06 4.80 -41.73
N SER A 98 -23.71 3.66 -41.97
CA SER A 98 -23.21 2.70 -42.94
C SER A 98 -22.93 3.47 -44.22
N VAL A 99 -21.66 3.60 -44.60
CA VAL A 99 -21.23 4.17 -45.88
C VAL A 99 -21.71 3.22 -46.98
N ALA A 100 -22.90 3.51 -47.51
CA ALA A 100 -23.19 3.08 -48.86
C ALA A 100 -22.25 3.85 -49.79
N ALA A 101 -21.27 3.16 -50.35
CA ALA A 101 -20.33 3.70 -51.32
C ALA A 101 -21.13 4.15 -52.56
N SER A 102 -21.40 5.43 -52.68
CA SER A 102 -21.73 6.06 -53.96
C SER A 102 -20.50 6.83 -54.43
N ALA A 103 -19.84 6.30 -55.44
CA ALA A 103 -18.78 6.95 -56.19
C ALA A 103 -19.33 8.22 -56.82
N GLY A 104 -18.94 9.35 -56.27
CA GLY A 104 -19.16 10.69 -56.81
C GLY A 104 -18.00 11.56 -56.43
N ALA A 105 -17.12 11.87 -57.40
CA ALA A 105 -16.02 12.78 -57.23
C ALA A 105 -16.58 14.19 -56.90
N GLY A 106 -16.34 14.67 -55.70
CA GLY A 106 -16.71 16.03 -55.33
C GLY A 106 -16.48 16.28 -53.86
N SER A 107 -15.45 17.04 -53.55
CA SER A 107 -15.11 17.72 -52.29
C SER A 107 -15.24 16.90 -51.01
N CYS A 108 -14.12 16.63 -50.38
CA CYS A 108 -14.01 16.25 -48.98
C CYS A 108 -14.61 17.35 -48.10
N GLY A 109 -15.94 17.36 -47.95
CA GLY A 109 -16.59 18.07 -46.85
C GLY A 109 -16.39 17.22 -45.59
N CYS A 110 -15.34 17.49 -44.85
CA CYS A 110 -15.20 17.02 -43.47
C CYS A 110 -16.15 17.83 -42.56
N ASP A 111 -17.42 17.92 -42.95
CA ASP A 111 -18.48 18.58 -42.18
C ASP A 111 -19.06 17.56 -41.17
N GLY A 112 -18.23 17.08 -40.27
CA GLY A 112 -18.72 16.62 -38.97
C GLY A 112 -19.40 17.82 -38.28
N PRO A 113 -20.44 17.61 -37.48
CA PRO A 113 -21.05 18.70 -36.73
C PRO A 113 -19.94 19.50 -36.01
N PRO A 114 -19.97 20.86 -36.10
CA PRO A 114 -18.89 21.68 -35.55
C PRO A 114 -18.75 21.34 -34.06
N SER A 115 -17.57 20.85 -33.72
CA SER A 115 -17.24 20.60 -32.31
C SER A 115 -17.40 21.93 -31.57
N ARG A 116 -18.34 22.00 -30.63
CA ARG A 116 -18.57 23.20 -29.85
C ARG A 116 -17.44 23.36 -28.85
N GLU A 117 -16.77 24.50 -28.88
CA GLU A 117 -15.83 24.86 -27.83
C GLU A 117 -16.61 25.12 -26.55
N LEU A 118 -16.14 24.48 -25.45
CA LEU A 118 -16.74 24.69 -24.15
C LEU A 118 -16.37 26.09 -23.63
N SER A 119 -17.28 26.71 -22.89
CA SER A 119 -16.94 27.94 -22.18
C SER A 119 -15.81 27.71 -21.19
N GLY A 120 -14.97 28.72 -20.93
CA GLY A 120 -13.89 28.61 -19.97
C GLY A 120 -14.35 28.17 -18.60
N ALA A 121 -15.57 28.57 -18.17
CA ALA A 121 -16.17 28.12 -16.91
C ALA A 121 -16.52 26.63 -16.94
N ALA A 122 -17.12 26.13 -18.01
CA ALA A 122 -17.46 24.71 -18.15
C ALA A 122 -16.19 23.84 -18.26
N ALA A 123 -15.19 24.30 -19.02
CA ALA A 123 -13.91 23.64 -19.13
C ALA A 123 -13.17 23.57 -17.78
N GLY A 124 -13.17 24.66 -17.02
CA GLY A 124 -12.60 24.71 -15.67
C GLY A 124 -13.27 23.73 -14.70
N PHE A 125 -14.62 23.70 -14.72
CA PHE A 125 -15.36 22.74 -13.90
C PHE A 125 -15.03 21.28 -14.23
N LEU A 126 -14.93 20.93 -15.52
CA LEU A 126 -14.58 19.57 -15.94
C LEU A 126 -13.16 19.19 -15.55
N LEU A 127 -12.19 20.12 -15.64
CA LEU A 127 -10.82 19.90 -15.20
C LEU A 127 -10.75 19.68 -13.68
N ASP A 128 -11.51 20.47 -12.90
CA ASP A 128 -11.59 20.30 -11.45
C ASP A 128 -12.23 18.96 -11.09
N LEU A 129 -13.30 18.55 -11.75
CA LEU A 129 -13.95 17.27 -11.53
C LEU A 129 -13.02 16.08 -11.88
N ALA A 130 -12.28 16.18 -12.98
CA ALA A 130 -11.29 15.17 -13.35
C ALA A 130 -10.17 15.08 -12.29
N ALA A 131 -9.65 16.21 -11.82
CA ALA A 131 -8.62 16.25 -10.78
C ALA A 131 -9.13 15.65 -9.45
N ASP A 132 -10.39 15.87 -9.10
CA ASP A 132 -10.98 15.27 -7.89
C ASP A 132 -11.18 13.76 -8.06
N ALA A 133 -11.57 13.29 -9.25
CA ALA A 133 -11.66 11.85 -9.54
C ALA A 133 -10.28 11.15 -9.46
N ASP A 134 -9.25 11.78 -10.04
CA ASP A 134 -7.87 11.28 -9.94
C ASP A 134 -7.36 11.26 -8.49
N ALA A 135 -7.77 12.24 -7.65
CA ALA A 135 -7.46 12.26 -6.24
C ALA A 135 -8.00 11.03 -5.50
N VAL A 136 -9.25 10.68 -5.78
CA VAL A 136 -9.89 9.49 -5.18
C VAL A 136 -9.21 8.20 -5.66
N ALA A 137 -8.87 8.13 -6.95
CA ALA A 137 -8.16 6.97 -7.51
C ALA A 137 -6.78 6.77 -6.87
N ASP A 138 -6.00 7.84 -6.69
CA ASP A 138 -4.70 7.78 -6.03
C ASP A 138 -4.82 7.40 -4.55
N GLN A 139 -5.81 7.92 -3.85
CA GLN A 139 -6.09 7.54 -2.46
C GLN A 139 -6.44 6.06 -2.35
N LEU A 140 -7.29 5.56 -3.24
CA LEU A 140 -7.66 4.15 -3.29
C LEU A 140 -6.42 3.27 -3.56
N ALA A 141 -5.58 3.65 -4.52
CA ALA A 141 -4.36 2.93 -4.84
C ALA A 141 -3.39 2.88 -3.63
N ALA A 142 -3.24 3.99 -2.90
CA ALA A 142 -2.43 4.03 -1.69
C ALA A 142 -3.01 3.12 -0.60
N CYS A 143 -4.32 3.15 -0.36
CA CYS A 143 -4.98 2.24 0.59
C CYS A 143 -4.82 0.76 0.21
N GLN A 144 -4.93 0.41 -1.07
CA GLN A 144 -4.70 -0.95 -1.55
C GLN A 144 -3.26 -1.41 -1.31
N ARG A 145 -2.27 -0.54 -1.50
CA ARG A 145 -0.86 -0.84 -1.19
C ARG A 145 -0.68 -1.09 0.31
N VAL A 146 -1.23 -0.25 1.18
CA VAL A 146 -1.18 -0.46 2.64
C VAL A 146 -1.74 -1.84 3.01
N VAL A 147 -2.93 -2.20 2.51
CA VAL A 147 -3.54 -3.51 2.78
C VAL A 147 -2.67 -4.66 2.26
N THR A 148 -1.98 -4.47 1.14
CA THR A 148 -1.08 -5.49 0.58
C THR A 148 0.16 -5.67 1.46
N GLU A 149 0.77 -4.58 1.93
CA GLU A 149 1.90 -4.60 2.85
C GLU A 149 1.53 -5.20 4.20
N ASP A 150 0.37 -4.86 4.75
CA ASP A 150 -0.15 -5.47 5.99
C ASP A 150 -0.31 -6.99 5.88
N ARG A 151 -0.86 -7.47 4.76
CA ARG A 151 -1.00 -8.91 4.52
C ARG A 151 0.35 -9.59 4.38
N ALA A 152 1.29 -8.97 3.70
CA ALA A 152 2.65 -9.49 3.54
C ALA A 152 3.38 -9.56 4.90
N ALA A 153 3.21 -8.56 5.76
CA ALA A 153 3.79 -8.51 7.09
C ALA A 153 3.13 -9.52 8.05
N GLY A 154 1.81 -9.74 7.94
CA GLY A 154 1.06 -10.66 8.79
C GLY A 154 1.23 -12.14 8.45
N GLY A 155 1.90 -12.49 7.35
CA GLY A 155 2.17 -13.89 6.95
C GLY A 155 0.90 -14.73 6.74
N VAL A 156 -0.24 -14.11 6.49
CA VAL A 156 -1.51 -14.80 6.17
C VAL A 156 -1.57 -15.01 4.66
N PRO A 157 -1.60 -16.28 4.18
CA PRO A 157 -1.72 -16.59 2.75
C PRO A 157 -3.08 -16.19 2.19
#